data_db769b0d1839290049d906bef1383cc5
#
_entry.id   db769b0d1839290049d906bef1383cc5
#
_cell.length_a   1.000
_cell.length_b   1.000
_cell.length_c   1.000
_cell.angle_alpha   90.00
_cell.angle_beta   90.00
_cell.angle_gamma   90.00
#
_symmetry.space_group_name_H-M   'P 1'
#
loop_
_entity.id
_entity.type
_entity.pdbx_description
1 polymer ?
#
loop_
_entity_poly.entity_id
_entity_poly.type
_entity_poly.pdbx_seq_one_letter_code
_entity_poly.pdbx_strand_id
1 'polypeptide(L)'
;MTVKDFGKVAVLFGGRSAEREVSLNSGSRVLAALQRQGVDAAAFDPSERKLDELAAFDRAFIALHGRYGEDGTIQGVLELMGIPYTGSGVMASALGMDKWRSKLLWQASGLPVPEYVLLDADSDFARVEAELGLPLFVKPACEGSSIGISKVKQAGDLGVAYAEAAKHDSLVIAERAILGGEYTTAILGDAGAADHQDRTARRVLRLRSQIPPRRHRLPLSLRPVGGTRA
;
A
#
# COMPACT_ATOMS: atom_id res chain seq x y z
N MET A 1 -9.28 11.06 25.70
CA MET A 1 -9.70 9.66 25.94
C MET A 1 -8.76 9.05 26.97
N THR A 2 -9.29 8.45 28.01
CA THR A 2 -8.49 7.63 28.92
C THR A 2 -8.27 6.26 28.27
N VAL A 3 -7.16 5.59 28.57
CA VAL A 3 -6.83 4.27 27.99
C VAL A 3 -7.92 3.22 28.21
N LYS A 4 -8.81 3.43 29.18
CA LYS A 4 -9.95 2.57 29.48
C LYS A 4 -11.12 2.66 28.48
N ASP A 5 -11.11 3.65 27.59
CA ASP A 5 -12.22 3.91 26.65
C ASP A 5 -12.13 3.11 25.35
N PHE A 6 -11.09 2.29 25.17
CA PHE A 6 -10.92 1.50 23.94
C PHE A 6 -11.67 0.17 23.93
N GLY A 7 -12.10 -0.34 25.11
CA GLY A 7 -12.62 -1.70 25.23
C GLY A 7 -11.55 -2.74 24.92
N LYS A 8 -11.99 -3.92 24.50
CA LYS A 8 -11.10 -5.03 24.11
C LYS A 8 -10.63 -4.88 22.67
N VAL A 9 -9.32 -4.80 22.46
CA VAL A 9 -8.71 -4.54 21.15
C VAL A 9 -8.11 -5.81 20.57
N ALA A 10 -8.56 -6.23 19.37
CA ALA A 10 -7.89 -7.27 18.60
C ALA A 10 -6.69 -6.64 17.85
N VAL A 11 -5.48 -7.10 18.07
CA VAL A 11 -4.34 -6.78 17.22
C VAL A 11 -4.22 -7.86 16.16
N LEU A 12 -4.58 -7.54 14.92
CA LEU A 12 -4.59 -8.48 13.80
C LEU A 12 -3.20 -8.52 13.16
N PHE A 13 -2.52 -9.65 13.27
CA PHE A 13 -1.21 -9.85 12.64
C PHE A 13 -0.97 -11.32 12.31
N GLY A 14 0.07 -11.63 11.54
CA GLY A 14 0.29 -12.94 10.95
C GLY A 14 -0.38 -13.02 9.56
N GLY A 15 -1.50 -13.70 9.46
CA GLY A 15 -2.24 -13.85 8.21
C GLY A 15 -1.58 -14.83 7.23
N ARG A 16 -2.05 -14.84 5.97
CA ARG A 16 -1.66 -15.83 4.94
C ARG A 16 -0.83 -15.24 3.80
N SER A 17 -0.49 -13.96 3.86
CA SER A 17 0.29 -13.31 2.80
C SER A 17 1.75 -13.75 2.81
N ALA A 18 2.46 -13.44 1.73
CA ALA A 18 3.91 -13.62 1.66
C ALA A 18 4.67 -12.77 2.69
N GLU A 19 4.00 -11.77 3.29
CA GLU A 19 4.56 -10.86 4.30
C GLU A 19 4.25 -11.28 5.75
N ARG A 20 3.83 -12.55 5.95
CA ARG A 20 3.47 -13.08 7.29
C ARG A 20 4.53 -12.78 8.35
N GLU A 21 5.80 -13.04 8.07
CA GLU A 21 6.89 -12.83 9.03
C GLU A 21 7.05 -11.35 9.43
N VAL A 22 6.87 -10.44 8.46
CA VAL A 22 6.89 -9.00 8.71
C VAL A 22 5.74 -8.62 9.63
N SER A 23 4.56 -9.18 9.36
CA SER A 23 3.35 -8.95 10.15
C SER A 23 3.48 -9.49 11.58
N LEU A 24 4.02 -10.69 11.75
CA LEU A 24 4.28 -11.26 13.09
C LEU A 24 5.23 -10.38 13.91
N ASN A 25 6.29 -9.85 13.29
CA ASN A 25 7.25 -8.97 13.95
C ASN A 25 6.62 -7.61 14.32
N SER A 26 5.96 -6.94 13.37
CA SER A 26 5.34 -5.62 13.61
C SER A 26 4.16 -5.73 14.59
N GLY A 27 3.29 -6.72 14.40
CA GLY A 27 2.11 -6.93 15.23
C GLY A 27 2.42 -7.27 16.68
N SER A 28 3.44 -8.13 16.93
CA SER A 28 3.87 -8.44 18.28
C SER A 28 4.40 -7.21 19.03
N ARG A 29 5.11 -6.33 18.33
CA ARG A 29 5.60 -5.05 18.90
C ARG A 29 4.46 -4.10 19.22
N VAL A 30 3.47 -4.00 18.33
CA VAL A 30 2.26 -3.18 18.54
C VAL A 30 1.49 -3.71 19.74
N LEU A 31 1.22 -5.02 19.80
CA LEU A 31 0.53 -5.66 20.92
C LEU A 31 1.21 -5.34 22.26
N ALA A 32 2.52 -5.57 22.33
CA ALA A 32 3.28 -5.28 23.53
C ALA A 32 3.26 -3.78 23.91
N ALA A 33 3.25 -2.88 22.92
CA ALA A 33 3.16 -1.44 23.16
C ALA A 33 1.79 -1.04 23.72
N LEU A 34 0.70 -1.55 23.15
CA LEU A 34 -0.66 -1.31 23.63
C LEU A 34 -0.86 -1.82 25.06
N GLN A 35 -0.41 -3.05 25.33
CA GLN A 35 -0.48 -3.65 26.67
C GLN A 35 0.33 -2.85 27.72
N ARG A 36 1.54 -2.37 27.37
CA ARG A 36 2.32 -1.48 28.26
C ARG A 36 1.62 -0.17 28.58
N GLN A 37 0.77 0.31 27.67
CA GLN A 37 -0.06 1.51 27.90
C GLN A 37 -1.36 1.20 28.65
N GLY A 38 -1.58 -0.05 29.06
CA GLY A 38 -2.77 -0.48 29.82
C GLY A 38 -4.01 -0.71 28.96
N VAL A 39 -3.85 -0.84 27.63
CA VAL A 39 -4.95 -1.22 26.73
C VAL A 39 -5.21 -2.72 26.88
N ASP A 40 -6.49 -3.12 27.03
CA ASP A 40 -6.90 -4.52 26.96
C ASP A 40 -6.79 -5.02 25.51
N ALA A 41 -5.58 -5.42 25.13
CA ALA A 41 -5.25 -5.85 23.77
C ALA A 41 -4.84 -7.32 23.74
N ALA A 42 -5.34 -8.04 22.75
CA ALA A 42 -5.03 -9.46 22.51
C ALA A 42 -4.66 -9.73 21.04
N ALA A 43 -3.78 -10.71 20.83
CA ALA A 43 -3.40 -11.19 19.51
C ALA A 43 -4.56 -11.84 18.79
N PHE A 44 -4.65 -11.58 17.50
CA PHE A 44 -5.58 -12.25 16.61
C PHE A 44 -4.92 -12.54 15.26
N ASP A 45 -4.60 -13.80 15.01
CA ASP A 45 -4.09 -14.24 13.72
C ASP A 45 -5.24 -14.84 12.90
N PRO A 46 -5.70 -14.20 11.79
CA PRO A 46 -6.81 -14.69 10.98
C PRO A 46 -6.45 -15.94 10.17
N SER A 47 -5.20 -16.39 10.17
CA SER A 47 -4.83 -17.70 9.60
C SER A 47 -5.01 -18.85 10.56
N GLU A 48 -5.08 -18.59 11.87
CA GLU A 48 -5.14 -19.59 12.94
C GLU A 48 -6.48 -19.56 13.68
N ARG A 49 -7.19 -18.42 13.64
CA ARG A 49 -8.47 -18.22 14.32
C ARG A 49 -9.61 -17.99 13.33
N LYS A 50 -10.81 -18.33 13.73
CA LYS A 50 -12.02 -18.06 12.94
C LYS A 50 -12.39 -16.59 13.04
N LEU A 51 -12.82 -15.99 11.91
CA LEU A 51 -13.15 -14.56 11.85
C LEU A 51 -14.37 -14.19 12.72
N ASP A 52 -15.31 -15.12 12.96
CA ASP A 52 -16.46 -14.92 13.85
C ASP A 52 -16.05 -14.65 15.30
N GLU A 53 -14.87 -15.12 15.72
CA GLU A 53 -14.32 -14.82 17.05
C GLU A 53 -13.97 -13.32 17.24
N LEU A 54 -13.89 -12.54 16.16
CA LEU A 54 -13.72 -11.08 16.24
C LEU A 54 -14.90 -10.39 16.94
N ALA A 55 -16.08 -11.00 16.96
CA ALA A 55 -17.24 -10.49 17.67
C ALA A 55 -17.02 -10.29 19.18
N ALA A 56 -15.97 -10.92 19.75
CA ALA A 56 -15.58 -10.74 21.15
C ALA A 56 -14.74 -9.46 21.41
N PHE A 57 -14.49 -8.65 20.40
CA PHE A 57 -13.66 -7.45 20.48
C PHE A 57 -14.46 -6.21 20.12
N ASP A 58 -14.11 -5.11 20.77
CA ASP A 58 -14.74 -3.80 20.54
C ASP A 58 -14.07 -3.01 19.41
N ARG A 59 -12.78 -3.29 19.13
CA ARG A 59 -11.96 -2.60 18.11
C ARG A 59 -10.90 -3.53 17.55
N ALA A 60 -10.40 -3.18 16.38
CA ALA A 60 -9.27 -3.87 15.77
C ALA A 60 -8.12 -2.92 15.44
N PHE A 61 -6.90 -3.34 15.74
CA PHE A 61 -5.68 -2.74 15.24
C PHE A 61 -5.13 -3.64 14.14
N ILE A 62 -5.10 -3.16 12.90
CA ILE A 62 -4.61 -3.95 11.76
C ILE A 62 -3.09 -3.76 11.66
N ALA A 63 -2.35 -4.85 11.88
CA ALA A 63 -0.91 -4.97 11.66
C ALA A 63 -0.60 -6.14 10.68
N LEU A 64 -1.60 -6.50 9.88
CA LEU A 64 -1.43 -7.38 8.73
C LEU A 64 -0.75 -6.64 7.60
N HIS A 65 0.00 -7.37 6.77
CA HIS A 65 0.67 -6.84 5.59
C HIS A 65 0.28 -7.64 4.34
N GLY A 66 0.32 -6.96 3.18
CA GLY A 66 0.02 -7.56 1.89
C GLY A 66 -1.44 -7.98 1.71
N ARG A 67 -1.64 -9.01 0.90
CA ARG A 67 -2.99 -9.54 0.61
C ARG A 67 -3.75 -9.93 1.87
N TYR A 68 -5.06 -9.72 1.86
CA TYR A 68 -6.00 -9.91 2.97
C TYR A 68 -5.81 -8.94 4.15
N GLY A 69 -4.69 -8.21 4.22
CA GLY A 69 -4.41 -7.23 5.27
C GLY A 69 -4.55 -5.78 4.81
N GLU A 70 -4.06 -5.47 3.61
CA GLU A 70 -3.98 -4.11 3.08
C GLU A 70 -4.86 -3.87 1.85
N ASP A 71 -5.54 -4.89 1.35
CA ASP A 71 -6.32 -4.89 0.10
C ASP A 71 -7.83 -4.64 0.28
N GLY A 72 -8.27 -4.27 1.48
CA GLY A 72 -9.68 -4.03 1.78
C GLY A 72 -10.44 -5.28 2.26
N THR A 73 -9.86 -6.48 2.17
CA THR A 73 -10.55 -7.73 2.51
C THR A 73 -10.89 -7.82 3.99
N ILE A 74 -9.91 -7.67 4.89
CA ILE A 74 -10.16 -7.70 6.34
C ILE A 74 -10.96 -6.48 6.78
N GLN A 75 -10.76 -5.32 6.15
CA GLN A 75 -11.54 -4.12 6.40
C GLN A 75 -13.02 -4.37 6.12
N GLY A 76 -13.34 -5.06 5.02
CA GLY A 76 -14.73 -5.43 4.68
C GLY A 76 -15.38 -6.34 5.71
N VAL A 77 -14.63 -7.29 6.26
CA VAL A 77 -15.11 -8.16 7.35
C VAL A 77 -15.43 -7.32 8.59
N LEU A 78 -14.51 -6.42 8.98
CA LEU A 78 -14.69 -5.57 10.16
C LEU A 78 -15.85 -4.59 9.99
N GLU A 79 -16.04 -4.02 8.79
CA GLU A 79 -17.19 -3.18 8.45
C GLU A 79 -18.53 -3.95 8.63
N LEU A 80 -18.62 -5.16 8.07
CA LEU A 80 -19.83 -5.99 8.19
C LEU A 80 -20.13 -6.40 9.64
N MET A 81 -19.08 -6.55 10.45
CA MET A 81 -19.21 -6.87 11.87
C MET A 81 -19.44 -5.62 12.75
N GLY A 82 -19.36 -4.42 12.19
CA GLY A 82 -19.48 -3.16 12.93
C GLY A 82 -18.32 -2.91 13.89
N ILE A 83 -17.14 -3.47 13.64
CA ILE A 83 -15.94 -3.34 14.48
C ILE A 83 -15.06 -2.20 13.93
N PRO A 84 -14.89 -1.09 14.67
CA PRO A 84 -13.98 -0.02 14.27
C PRO A 84 -12.54 -0.51 14.22
N TYR A 85 -11.77 -0.02 13.25
CA TYR A 85 -10.38 -0.46 13.03
C TYR A 85 -9.45 0.69 12.65
N THR A 86 -8.15 0.44 12.75
CA THR A 86 -7.11 1.40 12.36
C THR A 86 -6.81 1.31 10.86
N GLY A 87 -6.50 2.47 10.24
CA GLY A 87 -6.07 2.56 8.86
C GLY A 87 -7.19 2.98 7.90
N SER A 88 -6.97 2.75 6.63
CA SER A 88 -7.87 3.11 5.54
C SER A 88 -9.07 2.18 5.43
N GLY A 89 -10.21 2.70 4.95
CA GLY A 89 -11.40 1.90 4.67
C GLY A 89 -11.24 0.99 3.44
N VAL A 90 -12.26 0.18 3.18
CA VAL A 90 -12.25 -0.89 2.15
C VAL A 90 -11.80 -0.38 0.77
N MET A 91 -12.45 0.66 0.25
CA MET A 91 -12.17 1.18 -1.09
C MET A 91 -10.75 1.76 -1.18
N ALA A 92 -10.33 2.54 -0.18
CA ALA A 92 -9.00 3.15 -0.19
C ALA A 92 -7.89 2.09 -0.06
N SER A 93 -8.09 1.06 0.75
CA SER A 93 -7.17 -0.07 0.87
C SER A 93 -7.07 -0.85 -0.44
N ALA A 94 -8.20 -1.18 -1.06
CA ALA A 94 -8.21 -1.90 -2.33
C ALA A 94 -7.53 -1.12 -3.46
N LEU A 95 -7.79 0.19 -3.57
CA LEU A 95 -7.13 1.06 -4.54
C LEU A 95 -5.63 1.21 -4.23
N GLY A 96 -5.27 1.40 -2.95
CA GLY A 96 -3.88 1.58 -2.54
C GLY A 96 -3.00 0.36 -2.81
N MET A 97 -3.56 -0.84 -2.73
CA MET A 97 -2.87 -2.08 -3.06
C MET A 97 -2.64 -2.23 -4.57
N ASP A 98 -3.51 -1.68 -5.42
CA ASP A 98 -3.42 -1.76 -6.87
C ASP A 98 -2.65 -0.56 -7.44
N LYS A 99 -1.39 -0.78 -7.79
CA LYS A 99 -0.50 0.27 -8.30
C LYS A 99 -0.99 0.90 -9.60
N TRP A 100 -1.63 0.11 -10.46
CA TRP A 100 -2.15 0.62 -11.73
C TRP A 100 -3.38 1.50 -11.52
N ARG A 101 -4.37 1.02 -10.77
CA ARG A 101 -5.59 1.78 -10.50
C ARG A 101 -5.30 3.02 -9.65
N SER A 102 -4.35 2.93 -8.71
CA SER A 102 -3.83 4.10 -7.99
C SER A 102 -3.26 5.15 -8.92
N LYS A 103 -2.44 4.74 -9.92
CA LYS A 103 -1.89 5.66 -10.93
C LYS A 103 -2.97 6.34 -11.77
N LEU A 104 -3.98 5.58 -12.21
CA LEU A 104 -5.11 6.14 -12.95
C LEU A 104 -5.85 7.21 -12.13
N LEU A 105 -6.09 6.93 -10.85
CA LEU A 105 -6.76 7.88 -9.95
C LEU A 105 -5.91 9.14 -9.73
N TRP A 106 -4.61 8.98 -9.51
CA TRP A 106 -3.69 10.11 -9.33
C TRP A 106 -3.59 10.97 -10.58
N GLN A 107 -3.49 10.37 -11.76
CA GLN A 107 -3.49 11.09 -13.03
C GLN A 107 -4.80 11.86 -13.25
N ALA A 108 -5.94 11.23 -12.99
CA ALA A 108 -7.25 11.88 -13.08
C ALA A 108 -7.41 13.04 -12.08
N SER A 109 -6.68 12.97 -10.95
CA SER A 109 -6.63 14.03 -9.93
C SER A 109 -5.56 15.10 -10.20
N GLY A 110 -4.85 15.02 -11.33
CA GLY A 110 -3.79 15.99 -11.68
C GLY A 110 -2.48 15.79 -10.91
N LEU A 111 -2.31 14.67 -10.22
CA LEU A 111 -1.07 14.34 -9.54
C LEU A 111 -0.05 13.74 -10.52
N PRO A 112 1.23 14.12 -10.44
CA PRO A 112 2.26 13.55 -11.30
C PRO A 112 2.53 12.09 -10.93
N VAL A 113 2.57 11.24 -11.95
CA VAL A 113 3.00 9.84 -11.84
C VAL A 113 4.09 9.57 -12.88
N PRO A 114 5.02 8.63 -12.62
CA PRO A 114 5.97 8.19 -13.65
C PRO A 114 5.22 7.65 -14.87
N GLU A 115 5.76 7.88 -16.06
CA GLU A 115 5.26 7.26 -17.28
C GLU A 115 5.34 5.73 -17.14
N TYR A 116 4.31 5.03 -17.58
CA TYR A 116 4.20 3.58 -17.43
C TYR A 116 3.41 2.95 -18.58
N VAL A 117 3.66 1.67 -18.78
CA VAL A 117 2.94 0.79 -19.71
C VAL A 117 2.52 -0.47 -18.98
N LEU A 118 1.32 -0.97 -19.25
CA LEU A 118 0.92 -2.31 -18.86
C LEU A 118 1.56 -3.31 -19.80
N LEU A 119 2.11 -4.37 -19.24
CA LEU A 119 2.75 -5.45 -19.98
C LEU A 119 1.91 -6.72 -19.94
N ASP A 120 1.92 -7.42 -21.06
CA ASP A 120 1.43 -8.78 -21.21
C ASP A 120 2.45 -9.63 -22.00
N ALA A 121 2.10 -10.90 -22.26
CA ALA A 121 2.98 -11.82 -22.94
C ALA A 121 3.24 -11.45 -24.42
N ASP A 122 2.34 -10.68 -25.03
CA ASP A 122 2.38 -10.27 -26.43
C ASP A 122 3.00 -8.87 -26.60
N SER A 123 3.42 -8.24 -25.52
CA SER A 123 3.99 -6.88 -25.54
C SER A 123 5.30 -6.83 -26.32
N ASP A 124 5.45 -5.82 -27.17
CA ASP A 124 6.72 -5.50 -27.83
C ASP A 124 7.67 -4.83 -26.82
N PHE A 125 8.45 -5.65 -26.12
CA PHE A 125 9.36 -5.19 -25.06
C PHE A 125 10.40 -4.18 -25.56
N ALA A 126 10.91 -4.36 -26.79
CA ALA A 126 11.89 -3.43 -27.35
C ALA A 126 11.28 -2.03 -27.59
N ARG A 127 10.03 -2.00 -28.07
CA ARG A 127 9.28 -0.77 -28.24
C ARG A 127 9.02 -0.08 -26.89
N VAL A 128 8.62 -0.84 -25.88
CA VAL A 128 8.37 -0.28 -24.51
C VAL A 128 9.64 0.31 -23.92
N GLU A 129 10.80 -0.37 -24.07
CA GLU A 129 12.09 0.16 -23.63
C GLU A 129 12.45 1.46 -24.35
N ALA A 130 12.18 1.55 -25.66
CA ALA A 130 12.43 2.77 -26.43
C ALA A 130 11.50 3.93 -26.03
N GLU A 131 10.24 3.64 -25.72
CA GLU A 131 9.23 4.64 -25.34
C GLU A 131 9.47 5.19 -23.93
N LEU A 132 9.67 4.32 -22.93
CA LEU A 132 9.85 4.74 -21.54
C LEU A 132 11.28 5.18 -21.23
N GLY A 133 12.27 4.70 -21.96
CA GLY A 133 13.70 4.90 -21.69
C GLY A 133 14.19 4.08 -20.48
N LEU A 134 15.49 3.89 -20.38
CA LEU A 134 16.12 3.15 -19.29
C LEU A 134 16.73 4.11 -18.24
N PRO A 135 16.79 3.73 -16.97
CA PRO A 135 16.32 2.50 -16.38
C PRO A 135 14.81 2.46 -16.14
N LEU A 136 14.21 1.25 -16.13
CA LEU A 136 12.80 0.99 -15.82
C LEU A 136 12.65 0.19 -14.53
N PHE A 137 11.50 0.30 -13.89
CA PHE A 137 11.02 -0.67 -12.92
C PHE A 137 9.89 -1.49 -13.51
N VAL A 138 9.99 -2.81 -13.36
CA VAL A 138 8.92 -3.76 -13.69
C VAL A 138 8.39 -4.35 -12.40
N LYS A 139 7.09 -4.36 -12.22
CA LYS A 139 6.46 -4.78 -10.97
C LYS A 139 5.06 -5.35 -11.17
N PRO A 140 4.67 -6.34 -10.36
CA PRO A 140 3.28 -6.77 -10.26
C PRO A 140 2.43 -5.64 -9.68
N ALA A 141 1.18 -5.50 -10.15
CA ALA A 141 0.31 -4.41 -9.74
C ALA A 141 -0.13 -4.52 -8.28
N CYS A 142 -0.44 -5.73 -7.79
CA CYS A 142 -1.12 -5.95 -6.51
C CYS A 142 -0.26 -6.64 -5.45
N GLU A 143 1.07 -6.55 -5.54
CA GLU A 143 1.97 -7.10 -4.51
C GLU A 143 2.65 -5.99 -3.70
N GLY A 144 2.91 -6.26 -2.39
CA GLY A 144 3.63 -5.38 -1.49
C GLY A 144 5.12 -5.73 -1.38
N SER A 145 5.84 -5.02 -0.50
CA SER A 145 7.21 -5.30 -0.03
C SER A 145 8.24 -5.67 -1.11
N SER A 146 8.13 -5.06 -2.28
CA SER A 146 9.05 -5.27 -3.41
C SER A 146 9.06 -6.68 -4.00
N ILE A 147 8.05 -7.51 -3.72
CA ILE A 147 7.90 -8.84 -4.31
C ILE A 147 7.72 -8.71 -5.82
N GLY A 148 8.52 -9.45 -6.59
CA GLY A 148 8.46 -9.45 -8.05
C GLY A 148 8.91 -8.15 -8.74
N ILE A 149 9.50 -7.20 -8.01
CA ILE A 149 10.01 -5.94 -8.58
C ILE A 149 11.42 -6.15 -9.15
N SER A 150 11.57 -5.78 -10.42
CA SER A 150 12.86 -5.78 -11.10
C SER A 150 13.23 -4.41 -11.63
N LYS A 151 14.51 -4.05 -11.58
CA LYS A 151 15.04 -2.84 -12.21
C LYS A 151 15.80 -3.21 -13.48
N VAL A 152 15.23 -2.84 -14.61
CA VAL A 152 15.83 -3.03 -15.96
C VAL A 152 16.76 -1.86 -16.22
N LYS A 153 18.04 -2.17 -16.49
CA LYS A 153 19.10 -1.18 -16.77
C LYS A 153 19.66 -1.30 -18.17
N GLN A 154 19.51 -2.45 -18.80
CA GLN A 154 20.06 -2.75 -20.12
C GLN A 154 18.93 -3.10 -21.08
N ALA A 155 19.09 -2.70 -22.34
CA ALA A 155 18.15 -3.06 -23.38
C ALA A 155 18.10 -4.57 -23.58
N GLY A 156 16.93 -5.12 -23.79
CA GLY A 156 16.66 -6.54 -23.94
C GLY A 156 16.33 -7.30 -22.65
N ASP A 157 16.46 -6.68 -21.47
CA ASP A 157 16.19 -7.35 -20.18
C ASP A 157 14.71 -7.25 -19.77
N LEU A 158 13.88 -6.45 -20.46
CA LEU A 158 12.47 -6.19 -20.05
C LEU A 158 11.63 -7.47 -20.07
N GLY A 159 11.82 -8.35 -21.05
CA GLY A 159 11.08 -9.61 -21.14
C GLY A 159 11.36 -10.55 -19.95
N VAL A 160 12.61 -10.59 -19.48
CA VAL A 160 12.98 -11.38 -18.29
C VAL A 160 12.36 -10.80 -17.03
N ALA A 161 12.38 -9.48 -16.90
CA ALA A 161 11.76 -8.77 -15.78
C ALA A 161 10.22 -8.93 -15.77
N TYR A 162 9.59 -8.91 -16.94
CA TYR A 162 8.16 -9.23 -17.08
C TYR A 162 7.85 -10.65 -16.61
N ALA A 163 8.61 -11.64 -17.10
CA ALA A 163 8.37 -13.04 -16.75
C ALA A 163 8.51 -13.28 -15.24
N GLU A 164 9.39 -12.55 -14.55
CA GLU A 164 9.51 -12.62 -13.09
C GLU A 164 8.29 -11.99 -12.38
N ALA A 165 7.89 -10.79 -12.77
CA ALA A 165 6.74 -10.11 -12.19
C ALA A 165 5.42 -10.86 -12.43
N ALA A 166 5.25 -11.47 -13.61
CA ALA A 166 4.07 -12.23 -14.00
C ALA A 166 3.84 -13.52 -13.19
N LYS A 167 4.86 -13.99 -12.45
CA LYS A 167 4.68 -15.10 -11.49
C LYS A 167 3.84 -14.72 -10.28
N HIS A 168 3.76 -13.42 -9.98
CA HIS A 168 3.13 -12.89 -8.76
C HIS A 168 1.77 -12.23 -9.02
N ASP A 169 1.59 -11.66 -10.22
CA ASP A 169 0.32 -11.04 -10.63
C ASP A 169 0.16 -11.13 -12.15
N SER A 170 -1.08 -11.31 -12.60
CA SER A 170 -1.42 -11.25 -14.03
C SER A 170 -1.31 -9.84 -14.62
N LEU A 171 -1.37 -8.80 -13.77
CA LEU A 171 -1.23 -7.41 -14.16
C LEU A 171 0.19 -6.92 -13.82
N VAL A 172 0.98 -6.66 -14.86
CA VAL A 172 2.37 -6.21 -14.73
C VAL A 172 2.52 -4.80 -15.29
N ILE A 173 3.27 -3.96 -14.57
CA ILE A 173 3.55 -2.58 -14.96
C ILE A 173 5.05 -2.42 -15.21
N ALA A 174 5.42 -1.84 -16.36
CA ALA A 174 6.71 -1.23 -16.56
C ALA A 174 6.58 0.28 -16.37
N GLU A 175 7.46 0.89 -15.61
CA GLU A 175 7.46 2.34 -15.39
C GLU A 175 8.86 2.92 -15.44
N ARG A 176 8.97 4.19 -15.84
CA ARG A 176 10.23 4.94 -15.81
C ARG A 176 10.76 5.02 -14.38
N ALA A 177 12.02 4.69 -14.16
CA ALA A 177 12.65 4.83 -12.86
C ALA A 177 12.87 6.30 -12.50
N ILE A 178 12.28 6.73 -11.40
CA ILE A 178 12.54 8.04 -10.82
C ILE A 178 13.74 7.90 -9.89
N LEU A 179 14.73 8.77 -10.10
CA LEU A 179 15.97 8.78 -9.31
C LEU A 179 15.91 9.92 -8.28
N GLY A 180 16.44 9.68 -7.08
CA GLY A 180 16.50 10.69 -6.04
C GLY A 180 16.19 10.20 -4.64
N GLY A 181 15.68 11.08 -3.76
CA GLY A 181 15.26 10.71 -2.39
C GLY A 181 13.89 10.04 -2.37
N GLU A 182 13.71 9.08 -1.48
CA GLU A 182 12.41 8.49 -1.18
C GLU A 182 11.83 9.14 0.08
N TYR A 183 10.56 9.52 0.02
CA TYR A 183 9.89 10.24 1.10
C TYR A 183 8.58 9.56 1.44
N THR A 184 8.23 9.57 2.72
CA THR A 184 6.94 9.13 3.21
C THR A 184 6.34 10.19 4.11
N THR A 185 5.03 10.40 4.01
CA THR A 185 4.27 11.30 4.88
C THR A 185 3.21 10.50 5.61
N ALA A 186 3.30 10.47 6.93
CA ALA A 186 2.28 9.85 7.76
C ALA A 186 1.08 10.81 7.89
N ILE A 187 -0.12 10.24 7.87
CA ILE A 187 -1.38 10.99 8.07
C ILE A 187 -2.08 10.40 9.29
N LEU A 188 -2.47 11.26 10.23
CA LEU A 188 -3.26 10.90 11.39
C LEU A 188 -4.49 11.79 11.49
N GLY A 189 -5.67 11.24 11.25
CA GLY A 189 -6.90 12.02 11.11
C GLY A 189 -6.79 13.02 9.95
N ASP A 190 -7.08 14.29 10.20
CA ASP A 190 -6.98 15.38 9.21
C ASP A 190 -5.62 16.08 9.20
N ALA A 191 -4.69 15.64 10.06
CA ALA A 191 -3.37 16.23 10.19
C ALA A 191 -2.33 15.40 9.45
N GLY A 192 -1.63 16.01 8.48
CA GLY A 192 -0.39 15.46 7.95
C GLY A 192 0.71 15.57 9.00
N ALA A 193 1.40 14.47 9.31
CA ALA A 193 2.64 14.51 10.09
C ALA A 193 3.79 15.04 9.21
N ALA A 194 4.84 15.58 9.86
CA ALA A 194 6.00 16.07 9.15
C ALA A 194 6.64 14.97 8.29
N ASP A 195 7.10 15.34 7.09
CA ASP A 195 7.79 14.44 6.17
C ASP A 195 9.01 13.80 6.85
N HIS A 196 9.05 12.49 6.85
CA HIS A 196 10.22 11.74 7.28
C HIS A 196 10.95 11.19 6.06
N GLN A 197 12.22 11.55 5.92
CA GLN A 197 13.10 10.85 5.01
C GLN A 197 13.40 9.46 5.59
N ASP A 198 13.05 8.41 4.88
CA ASP A 198 13.35 7.04 5.33
C ASP A 198 14.87 6.82 5.32
N ARG A 199 15.47 6.76 6.51
CA ARG A 199 16.89 6.47 6.73
C ARG A 199 17.19 4.98 6.85
N THR A 200 16.16 4.12 6.84
CA THR A 200 16.30 2.70 7.16
C THR A 200 16.43 1.78 5.95
N ALA A 201 16.32 2.29 4.72
CA ALA A 201 16.56 1.51 3.50
C ALA A 201 18.04 1.11 3.33
N ARG A 202 18.63 0.49 4.37
CA ARG A 202 19.91 -0.21 4.24
C ARG A 202 19.66 -1.63 3.75
N ARG A 203 19.85 -1.82 2.43
CA ARG A 203 20.25 -3.10 1.80
C ARG A 203 19.26 -3.95 1.01
N VAL A 204 17.99 -3.60 0.89
CA VAL A 204 17.17 -4.25 -0.16
C VAL A 204 16.42 -3.16 -0.89
N LEU A 205 16.78 -2.89 -2.13
CA LEU A 205 16.24 -1.82 -2.98
C LEU A 205 16.42 -0.39 -2.41
N ARG A 206 17.55 0.23 -2.77
CA ARG A 206 17.65 1.70 -2.75
C ARG A 206 16.79 2.26 -3.88
N LEU A 207 15.50 2.32 -3.66
CA LEU A 207 14.60 3.16 -4.43
C LEU A 207 14.82 4.60 -3.95
N ARG A 208 15.48 5.41 -4.75
CA ARG A 208 15.57 6.85 -4.49
C ARG A 208 14.68 7.55 -5.51
N SER A 209 13.60 8.15 -5.07
CA SER A 209 12.77 9.03 -5.90
C SER A 209 12.86 10.47 -5.40
N GLN A 210 12.86 11.44 -6.31
CA GLN A 210 12.75 12.84 -5.94
C GLN A 210 11.36 13.36 -6.30
N ILE A 211 10.65 13.83 -5.27
CA ILE A 211 9.66 14.88 -5.44
C ILE A 211 10.25 16.10 -4.77
N PRO A 212 10.56 17.19 -5.50
CA PRO A 212 11.05 18.41 -4.87
C PRO A 212 9.95 18.95 -3.94
N PRO A 213 10.29 19.55 -2.79
CA PRO A 213 9.31 20.10 -1.87
C PRO A 213 8.67 21.33 -2.51
N ARG A 214 7.58 21.16 -3.23
CA ARG A 214 6.72 22.27 -3.60
C ARG A 214 5.70 22.44 -2.49
N ARG A 215 5.81 23.54 -1.73
CA ARG A 215 4.76 24.05 -0.88
C ARG A 215 3.58 24.44 -1.77
N HIS A 216 2.69 23.51 -2.04
CA HIS A 216 1.37 23.78 -2.58
C HIS A 216 0.34 23.37 -1.56
N ARG A 217 -0.22 24.36 -0.86
CA ARG A 217 -1.57 24.21 -0.35
C ARG A 217 -2.45 23.98 -1.57
N LEU A 218 -2.97 22.78 -1.72
CA LEU A 218 -4.04 22.52 -2.67
C LEU A 218 -5.28 23.25 -2.14
N PRO A 219 -5.83 24.24 -2.87
CA PRO A 219 -7.15 24.73 -2.57
C PRO A 219 -8.12 23.61 -2.98
N LEU A 220 -8.70 22.92 -2.01
CA LEU A 220 -9.88 22.08 -2.21
C LEU A 220 -11.07 23.01 -2.52
N SER A 221 -11.13 23.52 -3.73
CA SER A 221 -12.35 24.07 -4.30
C SER A 221 -12.92 23.02 -5.24
N LEU A 222 -13.74 22.13 -4.71
CA LEU A 222 -14.69 21.37 -5.50
C LEU A 222 -15.66 22.40 -6.13
N ARG A 223 -15.46 22.73 -7.41
CA ARG A 223 -16.50 23.40 -8.17
C ARG A 223 -17.62 22.40 -8.42
N PRO A 224 -18.88 22.72 -8.07
CA PRO A 224 -20.00 21.88 -8.45
C PRO A 224 -20.07 21.85 -9.98
N VAL A 225 -20.17 20.68 -10.55
CA VAL A 225 -20.49 20.46 -11.97
C VAL A 225 -21.88 21.03 -12.19
N GLY A 226 -21.95 22.12 -12.94
CA GLY A 226 -23.20 22.81 -13.23
C GLY A 226 -24.17 21.87 -13.94
N GLY A 227 -25.31 21.63 -13.31
CA GLY A 227 -26.45 21.02 -13.95
C GLY A 227 -27.06 22.00 -14.95
N THR A 228 -27.02 21.64 -16.22
CA THR A 228 -27.86 22.24 -17.26
C THR A 228 -29.30 21.86 -16.98
N ARG A 229 -30.14 22.87 -16.67
CA ARG A 229 -31.58 22.76 -16.81
C ARG A 229 -31.93 23.00 -18.28
N ALA A 230 -32.69 22.10 -18.84
CA ALA A 230 -33.69 22.40 -19.88
C ALA A 230 -35.03 21.91 -19.36
#